data_f3ce7df5abb297abc0c592dead38b212
#
_entry.id   f3ce7df5abb297abc0c592dead38b212
#
_cell.length_a   1.000
_cell.length_b   1.000
_cell.length_c   1.000
_cell.angle_alpha   90.00
_cell.angle_beta   90.00
_cell.angle_gamma   90.00
#
_symmetry.space_group_name_H-M   'P 1'
#
loop_
_entity.id
_entity.type
_entity.pdbx_description
1 polymer ?
#
loop_
_entity_poly.entity_id
_entity_poly.type
_entity_poly.pdbx_seq_one_letter_code
_entity_poly.pdbx_strand_id
1 'polypeptide(L)'
;MKKTTTSKPLQFILAVLAFIVYPFGLYKVWKKDFRPLWIRWTYTILGLPFSLLILAFAGLTIFASFLPELDRSIGVRSDRTIVNSADRYSVTFLKTSRETNGAYEEVKVDLEPGGGNLWHYHTAFVEKFHVIDGELTVGMEGKPVKVTTGNDTIAQKGLMHKFYNTSAKPVSFFVRIEPARSFEKTIRSGYGLMNSGQSTPDGMPKNPWHLFLILGYSDSYLEGVPGFIQEPLIHALSKIAQWKGFDKDFDPFCR
;
A
#
# COMPACT_ATOMS: atom_id res chain seq x y z
N MET A 1 15.04 16.50 12.08
CA MET A 1 15.35 16.81 10.67
C MET A 1 14.05 16.81 9.91
N LYS A 2 13.63 17.95 9.32
CA LYS A 2 12.42 18.03 8.49
C LYS A 2 12.68 17.23 7.20
N LYS A 3 11.99 16.08 7.00
CA LYS A 3 11.92 15.44 5.69
C LYS A 3 11.19 16.38 4.75
N THR A 4 11.92 17.01 3.84
CA THR A 4 11.33 17.73 2.70
C THR A 4 10.70 16.70 1.76
N THR A 5 9.39 16.52 1.86
CA THR A 5 8.61 15.85 0.82
C THR A 5 8.71 16.72 -0.43
N THR A 6 9.50 16.28 -1.40
CA THR A 6 9.52 16.93 -2.72
C THR A 6 8.11 16.90 -3.30
N SER A 7 7.60 18.05 -3.71
CA SER A 7 6.26 18.17 -4.28
C SER A 7 6.13 17.33 -5.57
N LYS A 8 4.95 16.73 -5.82
CA LYS A 8 4.67 15.95 -7.02
C LYS A 8 5.14 16.62 -8.33
N PRO A 9 4.96 17.95 -8.54
CA PRO A 9 5.48 18.64 -9.72
C PRO A 9 7.01 18.63 -9.82
N LEU A 10 7.73 18.73 -8.71
CA LEU A 10 9.19 18.67 -8.74
C LEU A 10 9.73 17.29 -9.14
N GLN A 11 9.06 16.22 -8.72
CA GLN A 11 9.42 14.84 -9.09
C GLN A 11 9.20 14.60 -10.59
N PHE A 12 8.10 15.10 -11.14
CA PHE A 12 7.83 15.06 -12.58
C PHE A 12 8.87 15.86 -13.37
N ILE A 13 9.21 17.07 -12.93
CA ILE A 13 10.25 17.89 -13.56
C ILE A 13 11.61 17.19 -13.52
N LEU A 14 12.00 16.57 -12.40
CA LEU A 14 13.24 15.83 -12.27
C LEU A 14 13.29 14.61 -13.19
N ALA A 15 12.17 13.88 -13.35
CA ALA A 15 12.07 12.75 -14.27
C ALA A 15 12.20 13.20 -15.74
N VAL A 16 11.53 14.29 -16.11
CA VAL A 16 11.63 14.90 -17.46
C VAL A 16 13.04 15.42 -17.72
N LEU A 17 13.66 16.10 -16.74
CA LEU A 17 15.03 16.58 -16.83
C LEU A 17 16.03 15.43 -16.96
N ALA A 18 15.87 14.34 -16.22
CA ALA A 18 16.74 13.16 -16.34
C ALA A 18 16.63 12.52 -17.73
N PHE A 19 15.45 12.53 -18.33
CA PHE A 19 15.22 12.06 -19.70
C PHE A 19 15.85 12.97 -20.75
N ILE A 20 15.69 14.30 -20.59
CA ILE A 20 16.26 15.29 -21.54
C ILE A 20 17.77 15.42 -21.36
N VAL A 21 18.24 15.41 -20.10
CA VAL A 21 19.66 15.64 -19.78
C VAL A 21 20.54 14.45 -20.15
N TYR A 22 20.06 13.20 -20.00
CA TYR A 22 20.89 12.03 -20.33
C TYR A 22 21.21 11.92 -21.82
N PRO A 23 20.24 11.99 -22.77
CA PRO A 23 20.57 12.01 -24.20
C PRO A 23 21.45 13.18 -24.61
N PHE A 24 21.21 14.36 -24.02
CA PHE A 24 22.05 15.53 -24.25
C PHE A 24 23.45 15.38 -23.63
N GLY A 25 23.55 14.82 -22.45
CA GLY A 25 24.81 14.47 -21.80
C GLY A 25 25.57 13.42 -22.61
N LEU A 26 24.89 12.37 -23.08
CA LEU A 26 25.46 11.33 -23.96
C LEU A 26 26.00 11.94 -25.28
N TYR A 27 25.19 12.78 -25.92
CA TYR A 27 25.62 13.50 -27.11
C TYR A 27 26.88 14.35 -26.85
N LYS A 28 26.92 15.12 -25.74
CA LYS A 28 28.10 15.92 -25.38
C LYS A 28 29.33 15.08 -25.08
N VAL A 29 29.17 13.96 -24.39
CA VAL A 29 30.27 13.05 -24.05
C VAL A 29 30.87 12.41 -25.26
N TRP A 30 30.07 12.07 -26.28
CA TRP A 30 30.54 11.45 -27.52
C TRP A 30 30.99 12.45 -28.60
N LYS A 31 30.44 13.65 -28.65
CA LYS A 31 30.79 14.67 -29.64
C LYS A 31 32.10 15.41 -29.33
N LYS A 32 32.52 15.49 -28.08
CA LYS A 32 33.79 16.15 -27.73
C LYS A 32 34.91 15.13 -27.62
N ASP A 33 35.90 15.20 -28.51
CA ASP A 33 37.16 14.42 -28.50
C ASP A 33 38.00 14.62 -27.22
N PHE A 34 37.51 15.41 -26.34
CA PHE A 34 38.11 15.87 -25.11
C PHE A 34 38.07 14.85 -23.95
N ARG A 35 37.21 13.81 -24.01
CA ARG A 35 37.07 12.83 -22.93
C ARG A 35 37.65 11.47 -23.30
N PRO A 36 38.42 10.81 -22.40
CA PRO A 36 38.91 9.45 -22.61
C PRO A 36 37.78 8.47 -22.91
N LEU A 37 38.06 7.46 -23.74
CA LEU A 37 37.07 6.44 -24.13
C LEU A 37 36.41 5.73 -22.95
N TRP A 38 37.18 5.47 -21.89
CA TRP A 38 36.61 4.84 -20.68
C TRP A 38 35.54 5.69 -20.01
N ILE A 39 35.66 7.00 -19.97
CA ILE A 39 34.62 7.90 -19.40
C ILE A 39 33.35 7.85 -20.28
N ARG A 40 33.51 7.83 -21.63
CA ARG A 40 32.38 7.75 -22.56
C ARG A 40 31.59 6.46 -22.35
N TRP A 41 32.26 5.33 -22.27
CA TRP A 41 31.63 4.04 -22.04
C TRP A 41 31.04 3.92 -20.65
N THR A 42 31.72 4.38 -19.59
CA THR A 42 31.16 4.38 -18.23
C THR A 42 29.87 5.18 -18.18
N TYR A 43 29.84 6.39 -18.74
CA TYR A 43 28.63 7.20 -18.79
C TYR A 43 27.50 6.51 -19.58
N THR A 44 27.81 5.87 -20.70
CA THR A 44 26.84 5.14 -21.50
C THR A 44 26.31 3.91 -20.79
N ILE A 45 27.18 3.08 -20.24
CA ILE A 45 26.82 1.81 -19.59
C ILE A 45 26.01 2.03 -18.31
N LEU A 46 26.37 3.02 -17.51
CA LEU A 46 25.65 3.30 -16.25
C LEU A 46 24.39 4.14 -16.48
N GLY A 47 24.43 5.10 -17.40
CA GLY A 47 23.32 6.02 -17.62
C GLY A 47 22.17 5.43 -18.45
N LEU A 48 22.47 4.55 -19.42
CA LEU A 48 21.45 3.97 -20.31
C LEU A 48 20.41 3.13 -19.55
N PRO A 49 20.80 2.15 -18.71
CA PRO A 49 19.83 1.37 -17.95
C PRO A 49 18.96 2.24 -17.01
N PHE A 50 19.57 3.22 -16.37
CA PHE A 50 18.85 4.15 -15.47
C PHE A 50 17.82 4.99 -16.24
N SER A 51 18.18 5.50 -17.43
CA SER A 51 17.26 6.25 -18.28
C SER A 51 16.12 5.38 -18.80
N LEU A 52 16.40 4.12 -19.17
CA LEU A 52 15.38 3.17 -19.60
C LEU A 52 14.40 2.83 -18.46
N LEU A 53 14.88 2.70 -17.22
CA LEU A 53 14.03 2.50 -16.05
C LEU A 53 13.10 3.70 -15.80
N ILE A 54 13.62 4.92 -15.91
CA ILE A 54 12.80 6.14 -15.77
C ILE A 54 11.73 6.20 -16.87
N LEU A 55 12.11 5.88 -18.11
CA LEU A 55 11.17 5.84 -19.23
C LEU A 55 10.10 4.78 -19.05
N ALA A 56 10.50 3.59 -18.63
CA ALA A 56 9.55 2.50 -18.35
C ALA A 56 8.56 2.89 -17.24
N PHE A 57 9.08 3.51 -16.17
CA PHE A 57 8.24 3.99 -15.06
C PHE A 57 7.28 5.11 -15.53
N ALA A 58 7.78 6.09 -16.27
CA ALA A 58 6.95 7.17 -16.80
C ALA A 58 5.91 6.63 -17.81
N GLY A 59 6.32 5.75 -18.72
CA GLY A 59 5.41 5.10 -19.68
C GLY A 59 4.32 4.29 -18.99
N LEU A 60 4.66 3.53 -17.95
CA LEU A 60 3.74 2.75 -17.15
C LEU A 60 2.68 3.66 -16.48
N THR A 61 3.12 4.73 -15.82
CA THR A 61 2.21 5.66 -15.12
C THR A 61 1.33 6.45 -16.09
N ILE A 62 1.87 6.87 -17.23
CA ILE A 62 1.11 7.52 -18.30
C ILE A 62 0.07 6.54 -18.88
N PHE A 63 0.46 5.31 -19.21
CA PHE A 63 -0.48 4.31 -19.72
C PHE A 63 -1.61 4.07 -18.72
N ALA A 64 -1.28 3.87 -17.44
CA ALA A 64 -2.27 3.64 -16.39
C ALA A 64 -3.22 4.84 -16.18
N SER A 65 -2.82 6.06 -16.54
CA SER A 65 -3.71 7.24 -16.43
C SER A 65 -4.88 7.20 -17.42
N PHE A 66 -4.78 6.44 -18.50
CA PHE A 66 -5.86 6.21 -19.48
C PHE A 66 -6.77 5.04 -19.12
N LEU A 67 -6.39 4.21 -18.14
CA LEU A 67 -7.21 3.09 -17.70
C LEU A 67 -8.32 3.56 -16.73
N PRO A 68 -9.45 2.82 -16.65
CA PRO A 68 -10.50 3.11 -15.67
C PRO A 68 -9.96 3.16 -14.25
N GLU A 69 -10.64 3.91 -13.38
CA GLU A 69 -10.37 3.88 -11.95
C GLU A 69 -10.63 2.50 -11.36
N LEU A 70 -9.98 2.19 -10.23
CA LEU A 70 -10.18 0.93 -9.54
C LEU A 70 -11.65 0.77 -9.12
N ASP A 71 -12.25 -0.35 -9.47
CA ASP A 71 -13.56 -0.73 -8.95
C ASP A 71 -13.43 -1.13 -7.48
N ARG A 72 -13.85 -0.22 -6.63
CA ARG A 72 -13.83 -0.38 -5.17
C ARG A 72 -15.15 -0.91 -4.62
N SER A 73 -16.10 -1.23 -5.49
CA SER A 73 -17.40 -1.76 -5.09
C SER A 73 -17.28 -3.18 -4.52
N ILE A 74 -18.19 -3.49 -3.63
CA ILE A 74 -18.34 -4.81 -3.02
C ILE A 74 -19.81 -5.19 -2.95
N GLY A 75 -20.11 -6.47 -3.08
CA GLY A 75 -21.44 -7.01 -2.93
C GLY A 75 -22.00 -6.86 -1.52
N VAL A 76 -23.30 -7.15 -1.35
CA VAL A 76 -23.90 -7.24 -0.01
C VAL A 76 -23.52 -8.59 0.59
N ARG A 77 -22.78 -8.54 1.69
CA ARG A 77 -22.34 -9.75 2.39
C ARG A 77 -23.06 -9.89 3.73
N SER A 78 -23.54 -11.10 4.01
CA SER A 78 -24.13 -11.46 5.30
C SER A 78 -23.07 -11.87 6.32
N ASP A 79 -21.92 -12.41 5.86
CA ASP A 79 -20.79 -12.79 6.68
C ASP A 79 -20.02 -11.53 7.11
N ARG A 80 -20.12 -11.18 8.39
CA ARG A 80 -19.48 -9.97 8.94
C ARG A 80 -18.09 -10.22 9.50
N THR A 81 -17.73 -11.46 9.80
CA THR A 81 -16.46 -11.79 10.43
C THR A 81 -15.58 -12.60 9.49
N ILE A 82 -14.32 -12.21 9.37
CA ILE A 82 -13.28 -12.93 8.62
C ILE A 82 -12.09 -13.17 9.53
N VAL A 83 -11.58 -14.40 9.51
CA VAL A 83 -10.40 -14.80 10.29
C VAL A 83 -9.16 -14.67 9.43
N ASN A 84 -8.12 -14.07 9.98
CA ASN A 84 -6.76 -14.09 9.46
C ASN A 84 -5.90 -14.98 10.37
N SER A 85 -5.79 -16.24 10.02
CA SER A 85 -5.07 -17.22 10.84
C SER A 85 -3.54 -17.04 10.79
N ALA A 86 -3.00 -16.46 9.72
CA ALA A 86 -1.56 -16.21 9.60
C ALA A 86 -1.09 -15.11 10.57
N ASP A 87 -1.84 -14.02 10.66
CA ASP A 87 -1.51 -12.88 11.51
C ASP A 87 -2.21 -12.93 12.88
N ARG A 88 -2.95 -14.02 13.15
CA ARG A 88 -3.56 -14.38 14.42
C ARG A 88 -4.60 -13.36 14.94
N TYR A 89 -5.51 -12.92 14.07
CA TYR A 89 -6.63 -12.08 14.44
C TYR A 89 -7.87 -12.32 13.57
N SER A 90 -9.00 -11.85 14.03
CA SER A 90 -10.24 -11.78 13.26
C SER A 90 -10.72 -10.34 13.13
N VAL A 91 -11.42 -10.06 12.03
CA VAL A 91 -12.03 -8.76 11.74
C VAL A 91 -13.52 -8.94 11.58
N THR A 92 -14.30 -8.19 12.34
CA THR A 92 -15.77 -8.14 12.25
C THR A 92 -16.19 -6.75 11.76
N PHE A 93 -16.84 -6.68 10.60
CA PHE A 93 -17.33 -5.42 10.02
C PHE A 93 -18.56 -4.93 10.79
N LEU A 94 -18.44 -3.81 11.50
CA LEU A 94 -19.52 -3.16 12.24
C LEU A 94 -20.27 -2.17 11.36
N LYS A 95 -19.53 -1.37 10.58
CA LYS A 95 -20.03 -0.42 9.60
C LYS A 95 -19.22 -0.52 8.32
N THR A 96 -19.89 -0.76 7.23
CA THR A 96 -19.29 -0.78 5.89
C THR A 96 -19.38 0.60 5.23
N SER A 97 -18.60 0.85 4.20
CA SER A 97 -18.65 2.09 3.41
C SER A 97 -20.06 2.38 2.89
N ARG A 98 -20.81 1.34 2.49
CA ARG A 98 -22.20 1.47 2.03
C ARG A 98 -23.14 1.96 3.13
N GLU A 99 -23.02 1.40 4.34
CA GLU A 99 -23.88 1.73 5.48
C GLU A 99 -23.65 3.15 6.02
N THR A 100 -22.51 3.76 5.67
CA THR A 100 -22.14 5.12 6.09
C THR A 100 -22.12 6.12 4.94
N ASN A 101 -22.56 5.73 3.74
CA ASN A 101 -22.46 6.54 2.52
C ASN A 101 -21.04 7.08 2.25
N GLY A 102 -20.02 6.25 2.53
CA GLY A 102 -18.63 6.60 2.32
C GLY A 102 -17.98 7.45 3.42
N ALA A 103 -18.70 7.78 4.49
CA ALA A 103 -18.16 8.63 5.55
C ALA A 103 -17.04 7.92 6.31
N TYR A 104 -17.24 6.66 6.67
CA TYR A 104 -16.23 5.83 7.34
C TYR A 104 -16.55 4.34 7.19
N GLU A 105 -15.57 3.50 7.48
CA GLU A 105 -15.73 2.07 7.77
C GLU A 105 -15.31 1.83 9.22
N GLU A 106 -15.93 0.87 9.89
CA GLU A 106 -15.59 0.52 11.27
C GLU A 106 -15.60 -0.98 11.45
N VAL A 107 -14.54 -1.49 12.05
CA VAL A 107 -14.38 -2.91 12.32
C VAL A 107 -14.03 -3.13 13.80
N LYS A 108 -14.43 -4.29 14.34
CA LYS A 108 -13.87 -4.86 15.55
C LYS A 108 -12.75 -5.82 15.15
N VAL A 109 -11.62 -5.72 15.83
CA VAL A 109 -10.49 -6.65 15.70
C VAL A 109 -10.33 -7.38 17.02
N ASP A 110 -10.30 -8.72 16.97
CA ASP A 110 -9.92 -9.57 18.09
C ASP A 110 -8.54 -10.16 17.75
N LEU A 111 -7.52 -9.75 18.50
CA LEU A 111 -6.12 -10.00 18.20
C LEU A 111 -5.48 -10.88 19.27
N GLU A 112 -5.00 -12.05 18.88
CA GLU A 112 -4.34 -13.00 19.74
C GLU A 112 -2.93 -12.56 20.17
N PRO A 113 -2.39 -13.09 21.27
CA PRO A 113 -0.99 -12.87 21.65
C PRO A 113 -0.01 -13.18 20.52
N GLY A 114 0.92 -12.26 20.26
CA GLY A 114 1.89 -12.36 19.19
C GLY A 114 1.35 -12.09 17.77
N GLY A 115 0.04 -11.76 17.64
CA GLY A 115 -0.55 -11.33 16.38
C GLY A 115 -0.25 -9.87 16.07
N GLY A 116 -0.53 -9.45 14.81
CA GLY A 116 -0.34 -8.09 14.34
C GLY A 116 -0.31 -7.99 12.82
N ASN A 117 -0.04 -6.80 12.32
CA ASN A 117 0.12 -6.54 10.89
C ASN A 117 1.50 -5.97 10.55
N LEU A 118 1.79 -5.83 9.26
CA LEU A 118 3.05 -5.29 8.77
C LEU A 118 3.11 -3.76 8.93
N TRP A 119 4.34 -3.20 8.95
CA TRP A 119 4.56 -1.77 8.86
C TRP A 119 4.04 -1.22 7.53
N HIS A 120 3.13 -0.25 7.60
CA HIS A 120 2.51 0.37 6.44
C HIS A 120 2.05 1.80 6.75
N TYR A 121 1.67 2.53 5.71
CA TYR A 121 1.01 3.83 5.84
C TYR A 121 -0.08 3.98 4.78
N HIS A 122 -1.01 4.89 5.04
CA HIS A 122 -2.10 5.24 4.13
C HIS A 122 -2.04 6.72 3.76
N THR A 123 -2.33 7.06 2.51
CA THR A 123 -2.34 8.46 2.05
C THR A 123 -3.74 9.08 2.04
N ALA A 124 -4.79 8.26 1.97
CA ALA A 124 -6.15 8.71 1.71
C ALA A 124 -7.02 8.85 2.97
N PHE A 125 -6.73 8.13 4.06
CA PHE A 125 -7.56 8.11 5.27
C PHE A 125 -6.70 8.10 6.54
N VAL A 126 -7.36 8.31 7.67
CA VAL A 126 -6.80 8.10 9.02
C VAL A 126 -7.36 6.82 9.60
N GLU A 127 -6.60 6.15 10.46
CA GLU A 127 -7.07 5.04 11.28
C GLU A 127 -7.15 5.46 12.75
N LYS A 128 -8.32 5.27 13.35
CA LYS A 128 -8.55 5.51 14.78
C LYS A 128 -8.73 4.18 15.47
N PHE A 129 -7.91 3.92 16.49
CA PHE A 129 -7.94 2.70 17.31
C PHE A 129 -8.56 3.02 18.66
N HIS A 130 -9.58 2.25 19.06
CA HIS A 130 -10.20 2.33 20.37
C HIS A 130 -10.16 0.96 21.04
N VAL A 131 -9.46 0.82 22.16
CA VAL A 131 -9.29 -0.47 22.84
C VAL A 131 -10.50 -0.75 23.74
N ILE A 132 -11.17 -1.88 23.47
CA ILE A 132 -12.35 -2.33 24.21
C ILE A 132 -11.92 -3.17 25.43
N ASP A 133 -10.96 -4.08 25.22
CA ASP A 133 -10.45 -4.96 26.27
C ASP A 133 -9.00 -5.32 26.02
N GLY A 134 -8.17 -5.30 27.05
CA GLY A 134 -6.76 -5.63 27.02
C GLY A 134 -5.81 -4.44 26.77
N GLU A 135 -4.61 -4.74 26.25
CA GLU A 135 -3.57 -3.77 25.91
C GLU A 135 -3.10 -3.97 24.46
N LEU A 136 -3.37 -3.00 23.60
CA LEU A 136 -2.88 -2.94 22.23
C LEU A 136 -1.56 -2.18 22.17
N THR A 137 -0.60 -2.66 21.40
CA THR A 137 0.58 -1.86 21.02
C THR A 137 0.42 -1.39 19.58
N VAL A 138 0.44 -0.07 19.38
CA VAL A 138 0.48 0.54 18.05
C VAL A 138 1.87 1.12 17.83
N GLY A 139 2.62 0.55 16.89
CA GLY A 139 3.90 1.11 16.46
C GLY A 139 3.66 2.32 15.57
N MET A 140 4.26 3.47 15.88
CA MET A 140 4.18 4.71 15.09
C MET A 140 5.58 5.25 14.87
N GLU A 141 6.00 5.37 13.60
CA GLU A 141 7.35 5.82 13.21
C GLU A 141 8.49 5.10 13.99
N GLY A 142 8.34 3.79 14.19
CA GLY A 142 9.30 2.96 14.91
C GLY A 142 9.20 3.02 16.44
N LYS A 143 8.26 3.81 17.01
CA LYS A 143 8.05 3.92 18.46
C LYS A 143 6.77 3.16 18.87
N PRO A 144 6.81 2.31 19.90
CA PRO A 144 5.63 1.65 20.43
C PRO A 144 4.78 2.62 21.27
N VAL A 145 3.48 2.64 21.02
CA VAL A 145 2.47 3.33 21.81
C VAL A 145 1.55 2.26 22.39
N LYS A 146 1.52 2.13 23.71
CA LYS A 146 0.60 1.22 24.41
C LYS A 146 -0.73 1.90 24.66
N VAL A 147 -1.80 1.24 24.26
CA VAL A 147 -3.18 1.72 24.38
C VAL A 147 -3.94 0.67 25.19
N THR A 148 -4.45 1.06 26.34
CA THR A 148 -5.20 0.18 27.24
C THR A 148 -6.70 0.40 27.09
N THR A 149 -7.49 -0.50 27.64
CA THR A 149 -8.96 -0.46 27.65
C THR A 149 -9.52 0.94 27.91
N GLY A 150 -10.45 1.38 27.06
CA GLY A 150 -11.12 2.69 27.12
C GLY A 150 -10.33 3.85 26.56
N ASN A 151 -9.12 3.64 26.05
CA ASN A 151 -8.28 4.67 25.45
C ASN A 151 -8.22 4.55 23.93
N ASP A 152 -7.83 5.68 23.30
CA ASP A 152 -7.75 5.85 21.86
C ASP A 152 -6.33 6.19 21.39
N THR A 153 -6.05 5.87 20.12
CA THR A 153 -4.91 6.43 19.40
C THR A 153 -5.26 6.57 17.92
N ILE A 154 -4.52 7.41 17.19
CA ILE A 154 -4.80 7.74 15.79
C ILE A 154 -3.52 7.64 14.97
N ALA A 155 -3.55 6.83 13.92
CA ALA A 155 -2.56 6.86 12.85
C ALA A 155 -3.00 7.87 11.78
N GLN A 156 -2.25 8.96 11.67
CA GLN A 156 -2.52 10.02 10.69
C GLN A 156 -2.12 9.58 9.27
N LYS A 157 -2.68 10.24 8.25
CA LYS A 157 -2.29 10.03 6.86
C LYS A 157 -0.78 10.20 6.68
N GLY A 158 -0.17 9.25 5.98
CA GLY A 158 1.26 9.22 5.72
C GLY A 158 2.13 8.78 6.91
N LEU A 159 1.54 8.48 8.07
CA LEU A 159 2.26 7.99 9.22
C LEU A 159 2.53 6.48 9.07
N MET A 160 3.81 6.09 9.13
CA MET A 160 4.20 4.68 9.16
C MET A 160 3.78 4.06 10.48
N HIS A 161 2.91 3.04 10.43
CA HIS A 161 2.36 2.40 11.62
C HIS A 161 2.12 0.91 11.42
N LYS A 162 1.88 0.22 12.53
CA LYS A 162 1.35 -1.15 12.63
C LYS A 162 0.68 -1.34 13.97
N PHE A 163 -0.19 -2.33 14.11
CA PHE A 163 -0.66 -2.79 15.41
C PHE A 163 -0.13 -4.21 15.70
N TYR A 164 0.06 -4.53 16.96
CA TYR A 164 0.48 -5.86 17.40
C TYR A 164 0.20 -6.06 18.89
N ASN A 165 0.12 -7.34 19.30
CA ASN A 165 -0.15 -7.72 20.67
C ASN A 165 1.09 -8.37 21.30
N THR A 166 1.75 -7.64 22.21
CA THR A 166 2.90 -8.14 22.99
C THR A 166 2.51 -8.72 24.34
N SER A 167 1.22 -8.66 24.68
CA SER A 167 0.70 -9.20 25.95
C SER A 167 0.49 -10.71 25.87
N ALA A 168 0.29 -11.34 27.04
CA ALA A 168 -0.03 -12.77 27.12
C ALA A 168 -1.54 -13.06 26.95
N LYS A 169 -2.38 -12.03 26.76
CA LYS A 169 -3.83 -12.15 26.64
C LYS A 169 -4.31 -11.59 25.30
N PRO A 170 -5.41 -12.07 24.75
CA PRO A 170 -6.05 -11.42 23.60
C PRO A 170 -6.38 -9.95 23.89
N VAL A 171 -6.43 -9.15 22.83
CA VAL A 171 -6.91 -7.76 22.90
C VAL A 171 -8.01 -7.55 21.87
N SER A 172 -9.08 -6.84 22.27
CA SER A 172 -10.18 -6.44 21.39
C SER A 172 -10.20 -4.93 21.25
N PHE A 173 -10.33 -4.46 20.01
CA PHE A 173 -10.36 -3.02 19.72
C PHE A 173 -11.18 -2.72 18.47
N PHE A 174 -11.69 -1.49 18.38
CA PHE A 174 -12.28 -0.96 17.16
C PHE A 174 -11.23 -0.26 16.32
N VAL A 175 -11.35 -0.39 14.99
CA VAL A 175 -10.63 0.42 14.03
C VAL A 175 -11.64 1.14 13.16
N ARG A 176 -11.55 2.48 13.13
CA ARG A 176 -12.34 3.33 12.24
C ARG A 176 -11.43 3.93 11.18
N ILE A 177 -11.81 3.71 9.94
CA ILE A 177 -11.15 4.19 8.73
C ILE A 177 -11.95 5.37 8.20
N GLU A 178 -11.37 6.58 8.19
CA GLU A 178 -12.08 7.81 7.85
C GLU A 178 -11.27 8.72 6.91
N PRO A 179 -11.83 9.07 5.71
CA PRO A 179 -13.06 8.57 5.10
C PRO A 179 -12.96 7.09 4.71
N ALA A 180 -14.10 6.44 4.47
CA ALA A 180 -14.16 5.07 3.96
C ALA A 180 -13.37 4.94 2.66
N ARG A 181 -12.60 3.81 2.51
CA ARG A 181 -11.69 3.64 1.37
C ARG A 181 -11.56 2.19 0.91
N SER A 182 -12.68 1.48 0.86
CA SER A 182 -12.73 0.08 0.44
C SER A 182 -11.92 -0.88 1.32
N PHE A 183 -11.85 -0.57 2.60
CA PHE A 183 -11.17 -1.41 3.57
C PHE A 183 -11.79 -2.81 3.61
N GLU A 184 -13.12 -2.91 3.56
CA GLU A 184 -13.82 -4.20 3.49
C GLU A 184 -13.35 -5.03 2.28
N LYS A 185 -13.26 -4.43 1.08
CA LYS A 185 -12.79 -5.14 -0.12
C LYS A 185 -11.36 -5.63 0.04
N THR A 186 -10.49 -4.80 0.60
CA THR A 186 -9.09 -5.14 0.87
C THR A 186 -8.97 -6.35 1.79
N ILE A 187 -9.67 -6.33 2.93
CA ILE A 187 -9.65 -7.40 3.93
C ILE A 187 -10.21 -8.69 3.34
N ARG A 188 -11.38 -8.63 2.67
CA ARG A 188 -11.99 -9.81 2.06
C ARG A 188 -11.13 -10.41 0.97
N SER A 189 -10.52 -9.59 0.11
CA SER A 189 -9.61 -10.06 -0.94
C SER A 189 -8.37 -10.73 -0.35
N GLY A 190 -7.67 -10.06 0.57
CA GLY A 190 -6.42 -10.56 1.15
C GLY A 190 -6.63 -11.85 1.96
N TYR A 191 -7.60 -11.83 2.90
CA TYR A 191 -7.85 -12.99 3.75
C TYR A 191 -8.58 -14.12 3.01
N GLY A 192 -9.38 -13.78 1.98
CA GLY A 192 -9.97 -14.77 1.09
C GLY A 192 -8.91 -15.58 0.34
N LEU A 193 -7.89 -14.91 -0.22
CA LEU A 193 -6.75 -15.58 -0.85
C LEU A 193 -5.98 -16.46 0.15
N MET A 194 -5.77 -15.93 1.35
CA MET A 194 -5.05 -16.65 2.41
C MET A 194 -5.80 -17.92 2.81
N ASN A 195 -7.08 -17.79 3.11
CA ASN A 195 -7.93 -18.90 3.56
C ASN A 195 -8.19 -19.94 2.45
N SER A 196 -8.08 -19.56 1.18
CA SER A 196 -8.18 -20.47 0.02
C SER A 196 -6.84 -21.06 -0.43
N GLY A 197 -5.74 -20.84 0.33
CA GLY A 197 -4.42 -21.37 0.02
C GLY A 197 -3.72 -20.69 -1.17
N GLN A 198 -4.18 -19.50 -1.58
CA GLN A 198 -3.59 -18.72 -2.67
C GLN A 198 -2.53 -17.71 -2.18
N SER A 199 -2.17 -17.79 -0.90
CA SER A 199 -1.08 -17.02 -0.31
C SER A 199 0.07 -17.95 0.14
N THR A 200 1.24 -17.36 0.33
CA THR A 200 2.40 -17.99 0.96
C THR A 200 2.17 -18.12 2.48
N PRO A 201 2.97 -18.91 3.22
CA PRO A 201 2.80 -19.06 4.67
C PRO A 201 2.90 -17.75 5.46
N ASP A 202 3.61 -16.75 4.93
CA ASP A 202 3.75 -15.40 5.48
C ASP A 202 2.66 -14.43 5.00
N GLY A 203 1.58 -14.95 4.38
CA GLY A 203 0.39 -14.19 4.01
C GLY A 203 0.46 -13.43 2.68
N MET A 204 1.58 -13.48 1.96
CA MET A 204 1.72 -12.78 0.67
C MET A 204 0.98 -13.51 -0.44
N PRO A 205 0.19 -12.82 -1.30
CA PRO A 205 -0.44 -13.45 -2.45
C PRO A 205 0.57 -14.13 -3.38
N LYS A 206 0.29 -15.36 -3.82
CA LYS A 206 1.14 -16.09 -4.78
C LYS A 206 1.19 -15.42 -6.15
N ASN A 207 0.10 -14.76 -6.55
CA ASN A 207 0.05 -13.94 -7.76
C ASN A 207 0.38 -12.49 -7.42
N PRO A 208 1.47 -11.88 -7.93
CA PRO A 208 1.85 -10.52 -7.60
C PRO A 208 0.82 -9.46 -8.04
N TRP A 209 0.00 -9.75 -9.05
CA TRP A 209 -1.09 -8.85 -9.46
C TRP A 209 -2.15 -8.67 -8.38
N HIS A 210 -2.41 -9.72 -7.60
CA HIS A 210 -3.33 -9.63 -6.46
C HIS A 210 -2.78 -8.71 -5.36
N LEU A 211 -1.46 -8.71 -5.12
CA LEU A 211 -0.85 -7.80 -4.15
C LEU A 211 -1.05 -6.34 -4.56
N PHE A 212 -0.81 -6.00 -5.83
CA PHE A 212 -1.01 -4.63 -6.32
C PHE A 212 -2.48 -4.19 -6.21
N LEU A 213 -3.43 -5.09 -6.48
CA LEU A 213 -4.86 -4.81 -6.31
C LEU A 213 -5.21 -4.54 -4.85
N ILE A 214 -4.78 -5.40 -3.93
CA ILE A 214 -5.03 -5.28 -2.49
C ILE A 214 -4.48 -3.95 -1.96
N LEU A 215 -3.22 -3.64 -2.27
CA LEU A 215 -2.59 -2.38 -1.87
C LEU A 215 -3.27 -1.17 -2.51
N GLY A 216 -3.69 -1.28 -3.78
CA GLY A 216 -4.40 -0.23 -4.50
C GLY A 216 -5.80 0.05 -3.96
N TYR A 217 -6.53 -0.97 -3.49
CA TYR A 217 -7.87 -0.78 -2.91
C TYR A 217 -7.82 0.04 -1.62
N SER A 218 -6.86 -0.22 -0.75
CA SER A 218 -6.72 0.44 0.55
C SER A 218 -5.78 1.64 0.56
N ASP A 219 -5.20 2.03 -0.60
CA ASP A 219 -4.13 3.05 -0.62
C ASP A 219 -3.03 2.75 0.43
N SER A 220 -2.67 1.46 0.58
CA SER A 220 -1.67 1.01 1.55
C SER A 220 -0.30 0.89 0.89
N TYR A 221 0.71 1.30 1.64
CA TYR A 221 2.09 1.33 1.18
C TYR A 221 2.99 0.76 2.27
N LEU A 222 3.97 -0.06 1.86
CA LEU A 222 4.80 -0.84 2.77
C LEU A 222 6.08 -0.08 3.15
N GLU A 223 6.68 -0.48 4.26
CA GLU A 223 7.99 0.00 4.69
C GLU A 223 9.10 -0.42 3.70
N GLY A 224 10.17 0.37 3.63
CA GLY A 224 11.39 0.05 2.88
C GLY A 224 11.45 0.59 1.46
N VAL A 225 10.32 0.91 0.82
CA VAL A 225 10.29 1.53 -0.50
C VAL A 225 9.89 3.01 -0.38
N PRO A 226 10.66 3.95 -0.96
CA PRO A 226 10.28 5.37 -0.93
C PRO A 226 8.89 5.63 -1.52
N GLY A 227 8.05 6.43 -0.84
CA GLY A 227 6.67 6.71 -1.24
C GLY A 227 6.55 7.26 -2.66
N PHE A 228 7.48 8.15 -3.08
CA PHE A 228 7.48 8.73 -4.43
C PHE A 228 7.69 7.70 -5.56
N ILE A 229 8.15 6.49 -5.23
CA ILE A 229 8.28 5.36 -6.17
C ILE A 229 7.08 4.44 -6.02
N GLN A 230 6.79 3.96 -4.80
CA GLN A 230 5.79 2.91 -4.62
C GLN A 230 4.35 3.41 -4.83
N GLU A 231 4.01 4.64 -4.42
CA GLU A 231 2.65 5.17 -4.58
C GLU A 231 2.21 5.21 -6.06
N PRO A 232 2.94 5.86 -6.99
CA PRO A 232 2.55 5.84 -8.40
C PRO A 232 2.68 4.45 -9.04
N LEU A 233 3.63 3.63 -8.58
CA LEU A 233 3.80 2.27 -9.10
C LEU A 233 2.63 1.36 -8.71
N ILE A 234 2.24 1.34 -7.43
CA ILE A 234 1.10 0.56 -6.96
C ILE A 234 -0.19 1.03 -7.64
N HIS A 235 -0.40 2.36 -7.73
CA HIS A 235 -1.56 2.90 -8.44
C HIS A 235 -1.61 2.47 -9.92
N ALA A 236 -0.49 2.51 -10.63
CA ALA A 236 -0.43 2.09 -12.02
C ALA A 236 -0.63 0.59 -12.19
N LEU A 237 0.07 -0.23 -11.39
CA LEU A 237 0.01 -1.68 -11.51
C LEU A 237 -1.33 -2.25 -11.05
N SER A 238 -1.99 -1.64 -10.07
CA SER A 238 -3.34 -2.05 -9.65
C SER A 238 -4.38 -1.81 -10.75
N LYS A 239 -4.34 -0.66 -11.44
CA LYS A 239 -5.21 -0.38 -12.59
C LYS A 239 -4.95 -1.34 -13.76
N ILE A 240 -3.69 -1.66 -14.03
CA ILE A 240 -3.32 -2.64 -15.05
C ILE A 240 -3.78 -4.05 -14.66
N ALA A 241 -3.65 -4.43 -13.39
CA ALA A 241 -4.12 -5.72 -12.89
C ALA A 241 -5.64 -5.87 -13.08
N GLN A 242 -6.41 -4.83 -12.73
CA GLN A 242 -7.85 -4.79 -12.97
C GLN A 242 -8.18 -4.86 -14.48
N TRP A 243 -7.51 -4.06 -15.31
CA TRP A 243 -7.70 -4.08 -16.77
C TRP A 243 -7.44 -5.46 -17.37
N LYS A 244 -6.50 -6.23 -16.81
CA LYS A 244 -6.22 -7.61 -17.19
C LYS A 244 -7.23 -8.62 -16.62
N GLY A 245 -8.13 -8.20 -15.74
CA GLY A 245 -9.18 -9.03 -15.15
C GLY A 245 -8.78 -9.84 -13.93
N PHE A 246 -7.61 -9.58 -13.32
CA PHE A 246 -7.17 -10.25 -12.09
C PHE A 246 -8.04 -9.90 -10.86
N ASP A 247 -8.79 -8.81 -10.92
CA ASP A 247 -9.77 -8.42 -9.89
C ASP A 247 -10.93 -9.41 -9.78
N LYS A 248 -11.25 -10.15 -10.85
CA LYS A 248 -12.31 -11.17 -10.88
C LYS A 248 -12.00 -12.37 -9.99
N ASP A 249 -10.73 -12.63 -9.72
CA ASP A 249 -10.29 -13.69 -8.80
C ASP A 249 -10.77 -13.42 -7.36
N PHE A 250 -11.17 -12.18 -7.05
CA PHE A 250 -11.74 -11.80 -5.75
C PHE A 250 -13.27 -11.91 -5.68
N ASP A 251 -13.97 -12.19 -6.80
CA ASP A 251 -15.43 -12.30 -6.82
C ASP A 251 -15.99 -13.29 -5.78
N PRO A 252 -15.37 -14.48 -5.53
CA PRO A 252 -15.86 -15.39 -4.51
C PRO A 252 -15.85 -14.82 -3.09
N PHE A 253 -15.00 -13.83 -2.83
CA PHE A 253 -14.83 -13.22 -1.51
C PHE A 253 -15.59 -11.89 -1.37
N CYS A 254 -15.84 -11.21 -2.50
CA CYS A 254 -16.33 -9.84 -2.53
C CYS A 254 -17.75 -9.67 -3.12
N ARG A 255 -18.31 -10.71 -3.77
CA ARG A 255 -19.65 -10.68 -4.40
C ARG A 255 -20.61 -11.68 -3.82
#